data_7a5b04ab30a3c595fe894a2f6cf02cc1
#
_entry.id   7a5b04ab30a3c595fe894a2f6cf02cc1
#
_cell.length_a   1.000
_cell.length_b   1.000
_cell.length_c   1.000
_cell.angle_alpha   90.00
_cell.angle_beta   90.00
_cell.angle_gamma   90.00
#
_symmetry.space_group_name_H-M   'P 1'
#
loop_
_entity.id
_entity.type
_entity.pdbx_description
1 polymer ?
#
loop_
_entity_poly.entity_id
_entity_poly.type
_entity_poly.pdbx_seq_one_letter_code
_entity_poly.pdbx_strand_id
1 'polypeptide(L)'
;MLQLDENDSGIAIAPPDSVILELTRDTARRAHARRTTDALRLRARETGTALDLDSGTSNGRAELLVGLTAANAWIASKYFYDSLGSQLFDAITKLPEYYPTRTEATIFSMHMQDIARVVGTGRTFVDLGAGNCEKAAGLFGALKPAQYVAVDISTTYLESALAHLRRRFPDIGMTGLGMDMTEGVALPDTVSTDKRLFFYPGSSIGNFTPMDAAGFLSGLRKQCLGQGGLLIGVDLIKDKAILDAAYDDALGVTGAFNLNALNNVNAVLGSNFDVRDWRHCGFFNEAMSRAEMHVETRLEVEVTWPGGSRRFEAGERIHTENSYKYRLDEFGALLRRTGFRNITAWTDQRGWFALFYAGV
;
A
#
# COMPACT_ATOMS: atom_id res chain seq x y z
N MET A 1 -17.90 16.79 9.47
CA MET A 1 -16.57 17.27 9.89
C MET A 1 -16.45 17.06 11.39
N LEU A 2 -15.52 16.23 11.82
CA LEU A 2 -15.18 16.03 13.22
C LEU A 2 -13.80 16.64 13.45
N GLN A 3 -13.70 17.64 14.31
CA GLN A 3 -12.42 18.10 14.87
C GLN A 3 -12.12 17.18 16.06
N LEU A 4 -10.98 16.51 16.02
CA LEU A 4 -10.55 15.65 17.11
C LEU A 4 -9.83 16.52 18.14
N ASP A 5 -10.39 16.63 19.35
CA ASP A 5 -9.86 17.44 20.45
C ASP A 5 -8.46 16.98 20.89
N GLU A 6 -7.63 17.94 21.30
CA GLU A 6 -6.24 17.71 21.74
C GLU A 6 -6.12 17.01 23.11
N ASN A 7 -7.23 16.83 23.85
CA ASN A 7 -7.20 16.45 25.27
C ASN A 7 -7.68 15.04 25.62
N ASP A 8 -7.85 14.14 24.63
CA ASP A 8 -8.21 12.77 24.98
C ASP A 8 -6.98 11.95 25.36
N SER A 9 -6.68 11.93 26.68
CA SER A 9 -5.70 11.03 27.30
C SER A 9 -6.28 9.61 27.44
N GLY A 10 -6.84 9.07 26.35
CA GLY A 10 -7.30 7.69 26.32
C GLY A 10 -6.15 6.74 26.65
N ILE A 11 -6.30 5.95 27.71
CA ILE A 11 -5.38 4.88 28.08
C ILE A 11 -5.35 3.92 26.91
N ALA A 12 -4.25 3.94 26.15
CA ALA A 12 -4.02 2.96 25.10
C ALA A 12 -3.91 1.58 25.78
N ILE A 13 -4.93 0.75 25.62
CA ILE A 13 -4.85 -0.67 26.02
C ILE A 13 -3.75 -1.28 25.14
N ALA A 14 -2.65 -1.67 25.77
CA ALA A 14 -1.58 -2.36 25.05
C ALA A 14 -2.17 -3.63 24.42
N PRO A 15 -1.82 -3.94 23.16
CA PRO A 15 -2.27 -5.16 22.52
C PRO A 15 -1.77 -6.37 23.32
N PRO A 16 -2.49 -7.51 23.32
CA PRO A 16 -2.07 -8.72 24.03
C PRO A 16 -0.66 -9.16 23.58
N ASP A 17 0.10 -9.74 24.47
CA ASP A 17 1.51 -10.14 24.24
C ASP A 17 1.71 -10.96 22.96
N SER A 18 0.75 -11.79 22.57
CA SER A 18 0.75 -12.54 21.32
C SER A 18 0.77 -11.64 20.08
N VAL A 19 0.05 -10.53 20.11
CA VAL A 19 -0.02 -9.53 19.03
C VAL A 19 1.30 -8.76 18.94
N ILE A 20 1.87 -8.38 20.09
CA ILE A 20 3.18 -7.73 20.16
C ILE A 20 4.26 -8.66 19.59
N LEU A 21 4.20 -9.95 19.93
CA LEU A 21 5.18 -10.94 19.45
C LEU A 21 5.08 -11.14 17.92
N GLU A 22 3.88 -11.15 17.37
CA GLU A 22 3.66 -11.33 15.93
C GLU A 22 4.00 -10.06 15.13
N LEU A 23 3.67 -8.88 15.63
CA LEU A 23 4.10 -7.60 15.07
C LEU A 23 5.64 -7.47 15.09
N THR A 24 6.27 -7.90 16.18
CA THR A 24 7.73 -7.91 16.30
C THR A 24 8.36 -8.91 15.31
N ARG A 25 7.73 -10.07 15.10
CA ARG A 25 8.17 -11.06 14.09
C ARG A 25 8.05 -10.54 12.68
N ASP A 26 6.95 -9.89 12.33
CA ASP A 26 6.72 -9.32 10.99
C ASP A 26 7.75 -8.22 10.67
N THR A 27 8.05 -7.38 11.65
CA THR A 27 9.10 -6.35 11.55
C THR A 27 10.50 -6.95 11.48
N ALA A 28 10.78 -7.98 12.30
CA ALA A 28 12.06 -8.68 12.29
C ALA A 28 12.30 -9.38 10.94
N ARG A 29 11.23 -9.94 10.31
CA ARG A 29 11.28 -10.55 8.97
C ARG A 29 11.74 -9.54 7.91
N ARG A 30 11.13 -8.35 7.87
CA ARG A 30 11.48 -7.30 6.90
C ARG A 30 12.90 -6.74 7.15
N ALA A 31 13.26 -6.53 8.42
CA ALA A 31 14.61 -6.12 8.79
C ALA A 31 15.66 -7.20 8.46
N HIS A 32 15.30 -8.49 8.62
CA HIS A 32 16.16 -9.62 8.24
C HIS A 32 16.31 -9.69 6.71
N ALA A 33 15.23 -9.55 5.96
CA ALA A 33 15.25 -9.48 4.51
C ALA A 33 16.17 -8.35 4.01
N ARG A 34 16.05 -7.14 4.57
CA ARG A 34 16.92 -6.00 4.23
C ARG A 34 18.40 -6.30 4.53
N ARG A 35 18.73 -6.82 5.72
CA ARG A 35 20.12 -7.18 6.09
C ARG A 35 20.69 -8.29 5.23
N THR A 36 19.87 -9.30 4.88
CA THR A 36 20.31 -10.42 4.01
C THR A 36 20.56 -9.93 2.58
N THR A 37 19.72 -9.03 2.08
CA THR A 37 19.91 -8.38 0.77
C THR A 37 21.18 -7.56 0.75
N ASP A 38 21.45 -6.79 1.80
CA ASP A 38 22.68 -5.99 1.93
C ASP A 38 23.93 -6.88 2.06
N ALA A 39 23.85 -7.99 2.78
CA ALA A 39 24.94 -8.97 2.89
C ALA A 39 25.23 -9.67 1.55
N LEU A 40 24.19 -9.99 0.76
CA LEU A 40 24.34 -10.54 -0.59
C LEU A 40 24.96 -9.52 -1.56
N ARG A 41 24.61 -8.24 -1.43
CA ARG A 41 25.23 -7.13 -2.19
C ARG A 41 26.72 -6.97 -1.85
N LEU A 42 27.08 -7.08 -0.57
CA LEU A 42 28.49 -7.03 -0.15
C LEU A 42 29.30 -8.19 -0.74
N ARG A 43 28.78 -9.42 -0.63
CA ARG A 43 29.44 -10.61 -1.22
C ARG A 43 29.59 -10.53 -2.73
N ALA A 44 28.60 -10.05 -3.47
CA ALA A 44 28.68 -9.85 -4.92
C ALA A 44 29.77 -8.82 -5.30
N ARG A 45 30.00 -7.80 -4.49
CA ARG A 45 31.10 -6.83 -4.67
C ARG A 45 32.47 -7.44 -4.39
N GLU A 46 32.60 -8.33 -3.43
CA GLU A 46 33.87 -8.98 -3.06
C GLU A 46 34.30 -10.06 -4.06
N THR A 47 33.37 -10.69 -4.77
CA THR A 47 33.68 -11.80 -5.72
C THR A 47 33.97 -11.33 -7.15
N GLY A 48 33.90 -10.03 -7.45
CA GLY A 48 34.28 -9.47 -8.75
C GLY A 48 33.46 -9.96 -9.94
N THR A 49 32.33 -10.63 -9.71
CA THR A 49 31.41 -11.03 -10.75
C THR A 49 30.60 -9.80 -11.18
N ALA A 50 31.03 -9.15 -12.25
CA ALA A 50 30.26 -8.13 -12.93
C ALA A 50 28.97 -8.79 -13.49
N LEU A 51 27.91 -8.76 -12.69
CA LEU A 51 26.58 -8.95 -13.19
C LEU A 51 26.05 -7.56 -13.54
N ASP A 52 26.09 -7.26 -14.83
CA ASP A 52 25.39 -6.12 -15.43
C ASP A 52 23.88 -6.43 -15.31
N LEU A 53 23.31 -6.18 -14.14
CA LEU A 53 21.91 -6.42 -13.82
C LEU A 53 21.29 -5.07 -13.52
N ASP A 54 20.29 -4.74 -14.30
CA ASP A 54 19.33 -3.69 -14.01
C ASP A 54 19.00 -3.72 -12.50
N SER A 55 19.36 -2.67 -11.75
CA SER A 55 19.43 -2.67 -10.28
C SER A 55 18.09 -3.04 -9.60
N GLY A 56 16.96 -2.87 -10.30
CA GLY A 56 15.63 -3.24 -9.83
C GLY A 56 15.35 -4.74 -9.81
N THR A 57 15.80 -5.48 -10.85
CA THR A 57 15.53 -6.93 -10.97
C THR A 57 16.35 -7.77 -9.99
N SER A 58 17.59 -7.36 -9.70
CA SER A 58 18.47 -8.03 -8.72
C SER A 58 17.91 -7.95 -7.29
N ASN A 59 17.36 -6.81 -6.90
CA ASN A 59 16.79 -6.61 -5.56
C ASN A 59 15.49 -7.40 -5.36
N GLY A 60 14.60 -7.38 -6.36
CA GLY A 60 13.34 -8.13 -6.33
C GLY A 60 13.56 -9.64 -6.22
N ARG A 61 14.53 -10.18 -6.99
CA ARG A 61 14.89 -11.61 -6.90
C ARG A 61 15.38 -12.00 -5.51
N ALA A 62 16.24 -11.22 -4.90
CA ALA A 62 16.76 -11.50 -3.57
C ALA A 62 15.65 -11.47 -2.50
N GLU A 63 14.74 -10.52 -2.58
CA GLU A 63 13.58 -10.40 -1.68
C GLU A 63 12.65 -11.63 -1.78
N LEU A 64 12.32 -12.04 -3.02
CA LEU A 64 11.49 -13.23 -3.25
C LEU A 64 12.13 -14.50 -2.70
N LEU A 65 13.44 -14.68 -2.90
CA LEU A 65 14.15 -15.83 -2.34
C LEU A 65 14.10 -15.84 -0.81
N VAL A 66 14.30 -14.70 -0.15
CA VAL A 66 14.17 -14.59 1.31
C VAL A 66 12.75 -14.93 1.74
N GLY A 67 11.74 -14.42 1.06
CA GLY A 67 10.35 -14.68 1.41
C GLY A 67 9.95 -16.14 1.20
N LEU A 68 10.30 -16.72 0.06
CA LEU A 68 9.94 -18.10 -0.25
C LEU A 68 10.70 -19.12 0.61
N THR A 69 11.93 -18.85 1.03
CA THR A 69 12.71 -19.76 1.89
C THR A 69 12.48 -19.56 3.39
N ALA A 70 11.70 -18.56 3.78
CA ALA A 70 11.33 -18.35 5.18
C ALA A 70 10.48 -19.51 5.73
N ALA A 71 10.59 -19.82 7.04
CA ALA A 71 9.79 -20.87 7.68
C ALA A 71 8.27 -20.70 7.46
N ASN A 72 7.79 -19.44 7.55
CA ASN A 72 6.47 -19.06 7.04
C ASN A 72 6.70 -18.26 5.75
N ALA A 73 6.40 -18.87 4.61
CA ALA A 73 6.63 -18.26 3.33
C ALA A 73 5.80 -17.00 3.13
N TRP A 74 6.36 -16.01 2.39
CA TRP A 74 5.66 -14.80 2.05
C TRP A 74 6.12 -14.25 0.70
N ILE A 75 5.24 -13.48 0.06
CA ILE A 75 5.48 -12.70 -1.14
C ILE A 75 5.02 -11.27 -0.83
N ALA A 76 5.81 -10.25 -1.17
CA ALA A 76 5.42 -8.87 -0.95
C ALA A 76 4.26 -8.47 -1.90
N SER A 77 3.30 -7.67 -1.41
CA SER A 77 2.10 -7.27 -2.17
C SER A 77 2.40 -6.49 -3.45
N LYS A 78 3.59 -5.88 -3.58
CA LYS A 78 3.99 -5.23 -4.83
C LYS A 78 4.02 -6.18 -6.05
N TYR A 79 4.20 -7.48 -5.82
CA TYR A 79 4.17 -8.50 -6.90
C TYR A 79 2.78 -8.83 -7.42
N PHE A 80 1.73 -8.21 -6.87
CA PHE A 80 0.39 -8.24 -7.48
C PHE A 80 0.29 -7.37 -8.73
N TYR A 81 1.04 -6.26 -8.79
CA TYR A 81 0.81 -5.15 -9.70
C TYR A 81 1.65 -5.21 -11.00
N ASP A 82 1.64 -6.37 -11.68
CA ASP A 82 1.98 -6.42 -13.08
C ASP A 82 0.83 -5.87 -13.95
N SER A 83 0.97 -5.92 -15.26
CA SER A 83 -0.06 -5.38 -16.17
C SER A 83 -1.42 -6.06 -15.99
N LEU A 84 -1.46 -7.38 -15.79
CA LEU A 84 -2.71 -8.13 -15.56
C LEU A 84 -3.25 -7.86 -14.16
N GLY A 85 -2.38 -7.88 -13.15
CA GLY A 85 -2.79 -7.62 -11.77
C GLY A 85 -3.39 -6.23 -11.58
N SER A 86 -2.84 -5.20 -12.21
CA SER A 86 -3.41 -3.86 -12.18
C SER A 86 -4.82 -3.81 -12.77
N GLN A 87 -5.08 -4.55 -13.86
CA GLN A 87 -6.42 -4.65 -14.46
C GLN A 87 -7.40 -5.46 -13.57
N LEU A 88 -6.90 -6.51 -12.91
CA LEU A 88 -7.70 -7.28 -11.94
C LEU A 88 -8.05 -6.43 -10.74
N PHE A 89 -7.12 -5.61 -10.24
CA PHE A 89 -7.41 -4.68 -9.15
C PHE A 89 -8.46 -3.63 -9.56
N ASP A 90 -8.36 -3.07 -10.77
CA ASP A 90 -9.41 -2.20 -11.31
C ASP A 90 -10.78 -2.89 -11.35
N ALA A 91 -10.83 -4.19 -11.68
CA ALA A 91 -12.07 -4.97 -11.62
C ALA A 91 -12.57 -5.17 -10.18
N ILE A 92 -11.67 -5.49 -9.22
CA ILE A 92 -11.99 -5.59 -7.79
C ILE A 92 -12.67 -4.31 -7.29
N THR A 93 -12.17 -3.14 -7.65
CA THR A 93 -12.73 -1.85 -7.20
C THR A 93 -14.20 -1.64 -7.61
N LYS A 94 -14.71 -2.42 -8.55
CA LYS A 94 -16.10 -2.37 -9.05
C LYS A 94 -17.01 -3.42 -8.42
N LEU A 95 -16.46 -4.36 -7.67
CA LEU A 95 -17.23 -5.42 -7.02
C LEU A 95 -18.15 -4.84 -5.92
N PRO A 96 -19.37 -5.38 -5.77
CA PRO A 96 -20.28 -4.99 -4.68
C PRO A 96 -19.65 -5.23 -3.29
N GLU A 97 -18.88 -6.28 -3.11
CA GLU A 97 -18.21 -6.64 -1.86
C GLU A 97 -17.07 -5.69 -1.51
N TYR A 98 -16.35 -5.18 -2.52
CA TYR A 98 -15.22 -4.28 -2.30
C TYR A 98 -15.69 -2.84 -2.09
N TYR A 99 -16.20 -2.57 -0.89
CA TYR A 99 -16.77 -1.27 -0.48
C TYR A 99 -15.77 -0.11 -0.41
N PRO A 100 -14.43 -0.28 -0.17
CA PRO A 100 -13.53 0.84 0.16
C PRO A 100 -13.55 1.94 -0.90
N THR A 101 -13.43 1.60 -2.18
CA THR A 101 -13.38 2.58 -3.29
C THR A 101 -14.63 3.44 -3.36
N ARG A 102 -15.84 2.83 -3.32
CA ARG A 102 -17.10 3.59 -3.42
C ARG A 102 -17.40 4.37 -2.15
N THR A 103 -16.99 3.85 -0.97
CA THR A 103 -17.19 4.54 0.31
C THR A 103 -16.31 5.78 0.38
N GLU A 104 -15.03 5.66 0.01
CA GLU A 104 -14.11 6.81 -0.09
C GLU A 104 -14.62 7.86 -1.10
N ALA A 105 -15.10 7.42 -2.28
CA ALA A 105 -15.70 8.32 -3.28
C ALA A 105 -16.93 9.06 -2.73
N THR A 106 -17.75 8.39 -1.90
CA THR A 106 -18.89 9.01 -1.24
C THR A 106 -18.45 10.11 -0.27
N ILE A 107 -17.39 9.88 0.53
CA ILE A 107 -16.83 10.89 1.43
C ILE A 107 -16.37 12.11 0.64
N PHE A 108 -15.62 11.90 -0.44
CA PHE A 108 -15.20 13.01 -1.31
C PHE A 108 -16.40 13.79 -1.86
N SER A 109 -17.42 13.10 -2.38
CA SER A 109 -18.62 13.74 -2.92
C SER A 109 -19.37 14.56 -1.87
N MET A 110 -19.53 14.03 -0.67
CA MET A 110 -20.29 14.69 0.40
C MET A 110 -19.54 15.88 1.03
N HIS A 111 -18.21 15.79 1.10
CA HIS A 111 -17.40 16.75 1.87
C HIS A 111 -16.42 17.57 1.02
N MET A 112 -16.54 17.55 -0.32
CA MET A 112 -15.57 18.20 -1.23
C MET A 112 -15.30 19.66 -0.91
N GLN A 113 -16.35 20.45 -0.62
CA GLN A 113 -16.17 21.89 -0.30
C GLN A 113 -15.42 22.10 1.02
N ASP A 114 -15.70 21.24 2.00
CA ASP A 114 -15.06 21.27 3.30
C ASP A 114 -13.59 20.84 3.19
N ILE A 115 -13.34 19.77 2.45
CA ILE A 115 -11.99 19.29 2.15
C ILE A 115 -11.19 20.38 1.46
N ALA A 116 -11.74 21.00 0.40
CA ALA A 116 -11.06 22.07 -0.32
C ALA A 116 -10.76 23.29 0.58
N ARG A 117 -11.66 23.63 1.50
CA ARG A 117 -11.45 24.74 2.45
C ARG A 117 -10.33 24.42 3.44
N VAL A 118 -10.28 23.19 3.97
CA VAL A 118 -9.29 22.75 4.96
C VAL A 118 -7.92 22.53 4.30
N VAL A 119 -7.89 21.85 3.17
CA VAL A 119 -6.66 21.56 2.41
C VAL A 119 -6.08 22.83 1.79
N GLY A 120 -6.92 23.70 1.22
CA GLY A 120 -6.51 24.87 0.43
C GLY A 120 -6.13 24.51 -1.00
N THR A 121 -5.92 25.54 -1.81
CA THR A 121 -5.64 25.44 -3.25
C THR A 121 -4.18 25.77 -3.59
N GLY A 122 -3.77 25.51 -4.85
CA GLY A 122 -2.46 25.91 -5.38
C GLY A 122 -1.30 25.13 -4.79
N ARG A 123 -1.52 23.89 -4.36
CA ARG A 123 -0.51 23.02 -3.74
C ARG A 123 0.29 22.23 -4.76
N THR A 124 1.49 21.82 -4.39
CA THR A 124 2.19 20.71 -5.03
C THR A 124 1.52 19.41 -4.59
N PHE A 125 0.73 18.81 -5.46
CA PHE A 125 -0.10 17.64 -5.18
C PHE A 125 0.68 16.38 -5.53
N VAL A 126 1.10 15.61 -4.52
CA VAL A 126 1.88 14.37 -4.66
C VAL A 126 0.96 13.18 -4.39
N ASP A 127 0.60 12.45 -5.43
CA ASP A 127 -0.31 11.31 -5.42
C ASP A 127 0.48 10.02 -5.26
N LEU A 128 0.33 9.35 -4.12
CA LEU A 128 1.07 8.16 -3.74
C LEU A 128 0.25 6.90 -4.05
N GLY A 129 0.77 6.04 -4.93
CA GLY A 129 0.02 4.91 -5.49
C GLY A 129 -1.03 5.41 -6.47
N ALA A 130 -0.61 6.25 -7.41
CA ALA A 130 -1.49 7.02 -8.29
C ALA A 130 -2.35 6.14 -9.22
N GLY A 131 -1.88 4.94 -9.58
CA GLY A 131 -2.58 4.01 -10.47
C GLY A 131 -2.99 4.70 -11.77
N ASN A 132 -4.30 4.73 -12.05
CA ASN A 132 -4.87 5.41 -13.22
C ASN A 132 -5.02 6.94 -13.05
N CYS A 133 -4.61 7.52 -11.93
CA CYS A 133 -4.68 8.95 -11.59
C CYS A 133 -6.11 9.53 -11.49
N GLU A 134 -7.17 8.79 -11.76
CA GLU A 134 -8.54 9.32 -11.85
C GLU A 134 -9.07 9.82 -10.50
N LYS A 135 -8.65 9.20 -9.41
CA LYS A 135 -9.05 9.62 -8.06
C LYS A 135 -8.52 11.03 -7.73
N ALA A 136 -7.25 11.29 -8.01
CA ALA A 136 -6.65 12.61 -7.86
C ALA A 136 -7.25 13.62 -8.84
N ALA A 137 -7.48 13.23 -10.09
CA ALA A 137 -8.09 14.08 -11.12
C ALA A 137 -9.46 14.60 -10.71
N GLY A 138 -10.26 13.78 -10.00
CA GLY A 138 -11.54 14.18 -9.44
C GLY A 138 -11.45 15.35 -8.43
N LEU A 139 -10.27 15.59 -7.86
CA LEU A 139 -10.03 16.66 -6.88
C LEU A 139 -9.49 17.95 -7.53
N PHE A 140 -9.02 17.92 -8.77
CA PHE A 140 -8.33 19.07 -9.41
C PHE A 140 -9.21 20.30 -9.53
N GLY A 141 -10.51 20.13 -9.81
CA GLY A 141 -11.45 21.24 -9.89
C GLY A 141 -11.59 22.02 -8.57
N ALA A 142 -11.53 21.32 -7.44
CA ALA A 142 -11.68 21.87 -6.11
C ALA A 142 -10.33 22.37 -5.53
N LEU A 143 -9.26 21.60 -5.68
CA LEU A 143 -7.96 21.88 -5.06
C LEU A 143 -7.04 22.72 -5.96
N LYS A 144 -7.29 22.77 -7.27
CA LYS A 144 -6.53 23.56 -8.25
C LYS A 144 -5.00 23.45 -8.02
N PRO A 145 -4.42 22.26 -8.15
CA PRO A 145 -3.00 22.07 -7.88
C PRO A 145 -2.13 22.92 -8.78
N ALA A 146 -1.05 23.49 -8.24
CA ALA A 146 -0.04 24.20 -9.03
C ALA A 146 0.89 23.22 -9.78
N GLN A 147 1.12 22.06 -9.20
CA GLN A 147 1.87 20.95 -9.78
C GLN A 147 1.22 19.63 -9.34
N TYR A 148 1.16 18.65 -10.24
CA TYR A 148 0.75 17.28 -9.93
C TYR A 148 1.91 16.33 -10.13
N VAL A 149 2.17 15.51 -9.13
CA VAL A 149 3.24 14.49 -9.14
C VAL A 149 2.60 13.15 -8.83
N ALA A 150 2.55 12.27 -9.81
CA ALA A 150 2.04 10.92 -9.67
C ALA A 150 3.19 9.96 -9.35
N VAL A 151 3.06 9.21 -8.26
CA VAL A 151 4.04 8.24 -7.80
C VAL A 151 3.41 6.85 -7.84
N ASP A 152 4.00 5.92 -8.57
CA ASP A 152 3.55 4.52 -8.63
C ASP A 152 4.72 3.58 -8.94
N ILE A 153 4.58 2.31 -8.61
CA ILE A 153 5.59 1.29 -8.94
C ILE A 153 5.50 0.89 -10.43
N SER A 154 4.32 0.97 -11.03
CA SER A 154 4.05 0.59 -12.43
C SER A 154 4.26 1.78 -13.38
N THR A 155 5.50 2.02 -13.79
CA THR A 155 5.87 3.19 -14.61
C THR A 155 5.16 3.25 -15.96
N THR A 156 5.02 2.12 -16.65
CA THR A 156 4.36 2.06 -17.96
C THR A 156 2.87 2.41 -17.86
N TYR A 157 2.19 1.90 -16.83
CA TYR A 157 0.79 2.20 -16.58
C TYR A 157 0.60 3.67 -16.21
N LEU A 158 1.47 4.18 -15.34
CA LEU A 158 1.49 5.58 -14.92
C LEU A 158 1.65 6.57 -16.09
N GLU A 159 2.60 6.34 -16.99
CA GLU A 159 2.82 7.22 -18.13
C GLU A 159 1.62 7.26 -19.09
N SER A 160 0.95 6.12 -19.29
CA SER A 160 -0.29 6.07 -20.07
C SER A 160 -1.41 6.89 -19.43
N ALA A 161 -1.58 6.77 -18.11
CA ALA A 161 -2.56 7.55 -17.34
C ALA A 161 -2.26 9.07 -17.42
N LEU A 162 -1.00 9.46 -17.22
CA LEU A 162 -0.57 10.86 -17.29
C LEU A 162 -0.74 11.45 -18.70
N ALA A 163 -0.49 10.69 -19.77
CA ALA A 163 -0.71 11.15 -21.12
C ALA A 163 -2.19 11.50 -21.39
N HIS A 164 -3.12 10.73 -20.78
CA HIS A 164 -4.54 11.04 -20.84
C HIS A 164 -4.87 12.28 -20.01
N LEU A 165 -4.33 12.39 -18.81
CA LEU A 165 -4.61 13.48 -17.88
C LEU A 165 -4.11 14.83 -18.39
N ARG A 166 -2.91 14.89 -18.98
CA ARG A 166 -2.33 16.10 -19.58
C ARG A 166 -3.23 16.71 -20.66
N ARG A 167 -3.98 15.88 -21.42
CA ARG A 167 -4.96 16.37 -22.41
C ARG A 167 -6.20 17.00 -21.76
N ARG A 168 -6.62 16.47 -20.59
CA ARG A 168 -7.79 16.97 -19.85
C ARG A 168 -7.48 18.23 -19.05
N PHE A 169 -6.24 18.37 -18.58
CA PHE A 169 -5.79 19.47 -17.71
C PHE A 169 -4.46 20.05 -18.20
N PRO A 170 -4.46 20.76 -19.36
CA PRO A 170 -3.22 21.21 -20.00
C PRO A 170 -2.47 22.28 -19.17
N ASP A 171 -3.15 22.98 -18.27
CA ASP A 171 -2.58 24.05 -17.46
C ASP A 171 -1.87 23.54 -16.19
N ILE A 172 -1.94 22.24 -15.89
CA ILE A 172 -1.30 21.63 -14.72
C ILE A 172 -0.01 20.95 -15.15
N GLY A 173 1.13 21.38 -14.61
CA GLY A 173 2.41 20.69 -14.77
C GLY A 173 2.37 19.30 -14.11
N MET A 174 2.59 18.23 -14.90
CA MET A 174 2.45 16.84 -14.41
C MET A 174 3.74 16.05 -14.59
N THR A 175 4.19 15.40 -13.52
CA THR A 175 5.38 14.53 -13.46
C THR A 175 4.99 13.14 -12.98
N GLY A 176 5.50 12.09 -13.64
CA GLY A 176 5.41 10.71 -13.19
C GLY A 176 6.72 10.26 -12.54
N LEU A 177 6.66 9.55 -11.44
CA LEU A 177 7.80 9.00 -10.73
C LEU A 177 7.57 7.51 -10.45
N GLY A 178 8.43 6.65 -11.00
CA GLY A 178 8.47 5.23 -10.68
C GLY A 178 9.15 5.00 -9.34
N MET A 179 8.43 4.47 -8.34
CA MET A 179 8.97 4.33 -7.00
C MET A 179 8.31 3.21 -6.20
N ASP A 180 9.11 2.40 -5.52
CA ASP A 180 8.64 1.51 -4.47
C ASP A 180 8.54 2.28 -3.15
N MET A 181 7.33 2.63 -2.75
CA MET A 181 7.08 3.42 -1.55
C MET A 181 7.42 2.68 -0.24
N THR A 182 7.60 1.36 -0.29
CA THR A 182 8.03 0.58 0.88
C THR A 182 9.47 0.90 1.28
N GLU A 183 10.28 1.42 0.36
CA GLU A 183 11.63 1.91 0.60
C GLU A 183 11.66 3.39 1.06
N GLY A 184 10.49 4.04 1.12
CA GLY A 184 10.32 5.46 1.43
C GLY A 184 10.00 6.30 0.19
N VAL A 185 9.66 7.57 0.40
CA VAL A 185 9.36 8.52 -0.68
C VAL A 185 10.52 9.50 -0.80
N ALA A 186 11.23 9.45 -1.92
CA ALA A 186 12.32 10.38 -2.24
C ALA A 186 11.95 11.20 -3.49
N LEU A 187 11.54 12.44 -3.29
CA LEU A 187 11.14 13.32 -4.38
C LEU A 187 12.35 14.09 -4.94
N PRO A 188 12.52 14.16 -6.27
CA PRO A 188 13.60 14.92 -6.90
C PRO A 188 13.40 16.44 -6.73
N ASP A 189 14.46 17.20 -6.91
CA ASP A 189 14.47 18.68 -6.77
C ASP A 189 13.53 19.40 -7.74
N THR A 190 13.11 18.74 -8.82
CA THR A 190 12.12 19.25 -9.76
C THR A 190 10.70 19.30 -9.18
N VAL A 191 10.46 18.61 -8.08
CA VAL A 191 9.19 18.64 -7.34
C VAL A 191 9.27 19.74 -6.29
N SER A 192 8.45 20.79 -6.47
CA SER A 192 8.42 21.93 -5.55
C SER A 192 8.25 21.48 -4.10
N THR A 193 8.96 22.13 -3.19
CA THR A 193 8.85 21.93 -1.74
C THR A 193 7.73 22.76 -1.11
N ASP A 194 7.19 23.73 -1.86
CA ASP A 194 6.17 24.64 -1.33
C ASP A 194 4.81 23.93 -1.22
N LYS A 195 4.19 24.07 -0.06
CA LYS A 195 2.82 23.58 0.23
C LYS A 195 2.55 22.17 -0.27
N ARG A 196 3.48 21.24 -0.13
CA ARG A 196 3.29 19.85 -0.55
C ARG A 196 2.05 19.25 0.11
N LEU A 197 1.16 18.74 -0.70
CA LEU A 197 0.05 17.91 -0.26
C LEU A 197 0.35 16.48 -0.71
N PHE A 198 0.66 15.61 0.23
CA PHE A 198 0.67 14.18 -0.05
C PHE A 198 -0.76 13.66 -0.04
N PHE A 199 -1.13 12.94 -1.09
CA PHE A 199 -2.41 12.27 -1.22
C PHE A 199 -2.17 10.76 -1.23
N TYR A 200 -2.74 10.07 -0.25
CA TYR A 200 -2.55 8.62 -0.08
C TYR A 200 -3.90 7.95 0.18
N PRO A 201 -4.70 7.74 -0.88
CA PRO A 201 -6.06 7.21 -0.79
C PRO A 201 -6.10 5.68 -0.71
N GLY A 202 -7.33 5.13 -0.66
CA GLY A 202 -7.61 3.70 -0.84
C GLY A 202 -7.21 2.82 0.33
N SER A 203 -6.85 3.40 1.47
CA SER A 203 -6.33 2.66 2.63
C SER A 203 -5.04 1.87 2.37
N SER A 204 -4.24 2.30 1.40
CA SER A 204 -2.95 1.67 1.05
C SER A 204 -1.96 1.66 2.23
N ILE A 205 -2.14 2.55 3.22
CA ILE A 205 -1.40 2.53 4.48
C ILE A 205 -1.61 1.23 5.27
N GLY A 206 -2.73 0.54 5.05
CA GLY A 206 -3.02 -0.76 5.67
C GLY A 206 -2.06 -1.87 5.26
N ASN A 207 -1.34 -1.72 4.15
CA ASN A 207 -0.36 -2.70 3.70
C ASN A 207 0.95 -2.67 4.50
N PHE A 208 1.16 -1.62 5.28
CA PHE A 208 2.30 -1.51 6.19
C PHE A 208 1.98 -2.12 7.56
N THR A 209 2.99 -2.68 8.22
CA THR A 209 2.85 -2.94 9.66
C THR A 209 2.66 -1.62 10.42
N PRO A 210 2.08 -1.64 11.63
CA PRO A 210 1.90 -0.40 12.42
C PRO A 210 3.19 0.39 12.62
N MET A 211 4.34 -0.29 12.74
CA MET A 211 5.65 0.35 12.89
C MET A 211 6.14 0.96 11.56
N ASP A 212 6.00 0.22 10.46
CA ASP A 212 6.37 0.73 9.14
C ASP A 212 5.46 1.89 8.73
N ALA A 213 4.15 1.81 9.03
CA ALA A 213 3.20 2.91 8.83
C ALA A 213 3.61 4.19 9.58
N ALA A 214 4.01 4.06 10.85
CA ALA A 214 4.51 5.19 11.62
C ALA A 214 5.81 5.76 11.01
N GLY A 215 6.73 4.92 10.57
CA GLY A 215 7.96 5.31 9.87
C GLY A 215 7.66 6.05 8.57
N PHE A 216 6.75 5.51 7.74
CA PHE A 216 6.32 6.10 6.49
C PHE A 216 5.68 7.49 6.70
N LEU A 217 4.71 7.59 7.61
CA LEU A 217 4.05 8.84 7.96
C LEU A 217 5.04 9.90 8.48
N SER A 218 5.99 9.49 9.33
CA SER A 218 7.06 10.37 9.80
C SER A 218 7.96 10.87 8.67
N GLY A 219 8.23 10.00 7.68
CA GLY A 219 8.96 10.35 6.46
C GLY A 219 8.24 11.40 5.63
N LEU A 220 6.93 11.22 5.40
CA LEU A 220 6.10 12.21 4.71
C LEU A 220 6.04 13.54 5.47
N ARG A 221 5.87 13.47 6.81
CA ARG A 221 5.83 14.66 7.66
C ARG A 221 7.10 15.51 7.52
N LYS A 222 8.27 14.89 7.45
CA LYS A 222 9.55 15.59 7.26
C LYS A 222 9.63 16.33 5.93
N GLN A 223 8.92 15.87 4.90
CA GLN A 223 8.88 16.49 3.59
C GLN A 223 7.76 17.56 3.44
N CYS A 224 6.85 17.64 4.40
CA CYS A 224 5.84 18.69 4.51
C CYS A 224 6.48 19.94 5.13
N LEU A 225 7.26 20.69 4.36
CA LEU A 225 7.87 21.92 4.84
C LEU A 225 6.83 23.04 4.98
N GLY A 226 6.84 23.74 6.12
CA GLY A 226 6.02 24.92 6.33
C GLY A 226 4.51 24.62 6.28
N GLN A 227 3.87 24.86 5.14
CA GLN A 227 2.41 24.75 4.95
C GLN A 227 1.97 23.42 4.29
N GLY A 228 2.81 22.38 4.33
CA GLY A 228 2.50 21.08 3.76
C GLY A 228 1.40 20.32 4.53
N GLY A 229 1.00 19.16 4.00
CA GLY A 229 0.01 18.30 4.66
C GLY A 229 -0.14 16.96 3.97
N LEU A 230 -0.95 16.11 4.59
CA LEU A 230 -1.30 14.77 4.13
C LEU A 230 -2.83 14.65 4.06
N LEU A 231 -3.35 14.19 2.94
CA LEU A 231 -4.73 13.76 2.76
C LEU A 231 -4.71 12.24 2.56
N ILE A 232 -5.23 11.48 3.51
CA ILE A 232 -5.09 10.03 3.56
C ILE A 232 -6.41 9.32 3.81
N GLY A 233 -6.69 8.29 3.01
CA GLY A 233 -7.83 7.40 3.18
C GLY A 233 -7.49 6.20 4.05
N VAL A 234 -8.40 5.83 4.95
CA VAL A 234 -8.19 4.76 5.92
C VAL A 234 -9.44 3.92 6.08
N ASP A 235 -9.31 2.63 5.91
CA ASP A 235 -10.36 1.67 6.14
C ASP A 235 -10.52 1.36 7.63
N LEU A 236 -11.74 1.51 8.13
CA LEU A 236 -12.03 1.37 9.57
C LEU A 236 -12.48 -0.06 9.90
N ILE A 237 -12.28 -0.45 11.17
CA ILE A 237 -12.75 -1.72 11.72
C ILE A 237 -14.29 -1.77 11.63
N LYS A 238 -14.82 -2.87 11.16
CA LYS A 238 -16.26 -3.15 11.04
C LYS A 238 -16.52 -4.64 11.15
N ASP A 239 -17.76 -5.04 10.88
CA ASP A 239 -18.19 -6.44 10.92
C ASP A 239 -17.26 -7.35 10.09
N LYS A 240 -16.85 -8.47 10.69
CA LYS A 240 -15.93 -9.43 10.06
C LYS A 240 -16.45 -9.94 8.73
N ALA A 241 -17.76 -10.23 8.63
CA ALA A 241 -18.33 -10.77 7.40
C ALA A 241 -18.21 -9.79 6.23
N ILE A 242 -18.31 -8.48 6.49
CA ILE A 242 -18.09 -7.44 5.47
C ILE A 242 -16.65 -7.39 5.03
N LEU A 243 -15.72 -7.52 5.98
CA LEU A 243 -14.29 -7.52 5.71
C LEU A 243 -13.87 -8.78 4.97
N ASP A 244 -14.34 -9.96 5.38
CA ASP A 244 -14.07 -11.23 4.69
C ASP A 244 -14.53 -11.16 3.23
N ALA A 245 -15.78 -10.75 2.98
CA ALA A 245 -16.33 -10.67 1.64
C ALA A 245 -15.56 -9.71 0.72
N ALA A 246 -14.97 -8.64 1.27
CA ALA A 246 -14.17 -7.68 0.49
C ALA A 246 -12.83 -8.27 0.02
N TYR A 247 -12.31 -9.31 0.69
CA TYR A 247 -11.04 -9.96 0.36
C TYR A 247 -11.21 -11.40 -0.16
N ASP A 248 -12.44 -11.91 -0.21
CA ASP A 248 -12.78 -13.22 -0.81
C ASP A 248 -14.18 -13.12 -1.44
N ASP A 249 -14.25 -12.43 -2.58
CA ASP A 249 -15.48 -12.14 -3.30
C ASP A 249 -16.07 -13.39 -3.99
N ALA A 250 -17.39 -13.43 -4.08
CA ALA A 250 -18.11 -14.59 -4.63
C ALA A 250 -17.80 -14.88 -6.12
N LEU A 251 -17.37 -13.89 -6.89
CA LEU A 251 -16.95 -14.07 -8.30
C LEU A 251 -15.50 -14.58 -8.43
N GLY A 252 -14.71 -14.53 -7.35
CA GLY A 252 -13.33 -14.97 -7.33
C GLY A 252 -12.34 -14.03 -8.04
N VAL A 253 -12.69 -12.77 -8.23
CA VAL A 253 -11.81 -11.78 -8.88
C VAL A 253 -10.61 -11.47 -7.98
N THR A 254 -10.84 -11.31 -6.66
CA THR A 254 -9.77 -11.13 -5.67
C THR A 254 -8.88 -12.38 -5.61
N GLY A 255 -9.47 -13.57 -5.72
CA GLY A 255 -8.72 -14.82 -5.84
C GLY A 255 -7.83 -14.85 -7.08
N ALA A 256 -8.34 -14.43 -8.24
CA ALA A 256 -7.56 -14.35 -9.47
C ALA A 256 -6.40 -13.34 -9.34
N PHE A 257 -6.64 -12.18 -8.72
CA PHE A 257 -5.63 -11.17 -8.43
C PHE A 257 -4.51 -11.73 -7.55
N ASN A 258 -4.87 -12.40 -6.46
CA ASN A 258 -3.91 -12.99 -5.53
C ASN A 258 -3.08 -14.10 -6.18
N LEU A 259 -3.71 -15.00 -6.93
CA LEU A 259 -3.03 -16.09 -7.63
C LEU A 259 -2.12 -15.59 -8.75
N ASN A 260 -2.43 -14.45 -9.37
CA ASN A 260 -1.58 -13.85 -10.40
C ASN A 260 -0.20 -13.46 -9.86
N ALA A 261 -0.04 -13.20 -8.56
CA ALA A 261 1.27 -12.97 -7.96
C ALA A 261 2.25 -14.12 -8.22
N LEU A 262 1.77 -15.38 -8.28
CA LEU A 262 2.61 -16.54 -8.60
C LEU A 262 3.16 -16.50 -10.01
N ASN A 263 2.38 -16.00 -10.98
CA ASN A 263 2.85 -15.79 -12.37
C ASN A 263 3.95 -14.71 -12.40
N ASN A 264 3.77 -13.64 -11.65
CA ASN A 264 4.78 -12.58 -11.56
C ASN A 264 6.05 -13.08 -10.86
N VAL A 265 5.93 -13.88 -9.81
CA VAL A 265 7.07 -14.56 -9.18
C VAL A 265 7.79 -15.46 -10.18
N ASN A 266 7.06 -16.24 -10.99
CA ASN A 266 7.66 -17.06 -12.06
C ASN A 266 8.46 -16.19 -13.04
N ALA A 267 7.91 -15.05 -13.46
CA ALA A 267 8.59 -14.14 -14.38
C ALA A 267 9.89 -13.56 -13.78
N VAL A 268 9.87 -13.20 -12.50
CA VAL A 268 11.03 -12.58 -11.81
C VAL A 268 12.10 -13.61 -11.42
N LEU A 269 11.69 -14.77 -10.87
CA LEU A 269 12.61 -15.80 -10.39
C LEU A 269 13.00 -16.83 -11.44
N GLY A 270 12.20 -17.00 -12.50
CA GLY A 270 12.28 -18.17 -13.36
C GLY A 270 11.82 -19.44 -12.63
N SER A 271 10.83 -19.31 -11.73
CA SER A 271 10.27 -20.44 -10.99
C SER A 271 9.15 -21.11 -11.78
N ASN A 272 8.66 -22.23 -11.25
CA ASN A 272 7.67 -23.09 -11.92
C ASN A 272 6.36 -23.23 -11.12
N PHE A 273 5.92 -22.19 -10.43
CA PHE A 273 4.59 -22.22 -9.81
C PHE A 273 3.53 -22.53 -10.87
N ASP A 274 2.70 -23.55 -10.63
CA ASP A 274 1.47 -23.77 -11.39
C ASP A 274 0.29 -23.27 -10.56
N VAL A 275 -0.36 -22.20 -11.00
CA VAL A 275 -1.46 -21.56 -10.26
C VAL A 275 -2.63 -22.52 -9.97
N ARG A 276 -2.78 -23.61 -10.73
CA ARG A 276 -3.81 -24.63 -10.53
C ARG A 276 -3.61 -25.45 -9.26
N ASP A 277 -2.39 -25.52 -8.76
CA ASP A 277 -2.04 -26.24 -7.53
C ASP A 277 -2.34 -25.41 -6.27
N TRP A 278 -2.73 -24.15 -6.44
CA TRP A 278 -2.95 -23.19 -5.35
C TRP A 278 -4.40 -22.73 -5.32
N ARG A 279 -4.82 -22.24 -4.16
CA ARG A 279 -6.09 -21.56 -3.97
C ARG A 279 -5.88 -20.27 -3.19
N HIS A 280 -6.75 -19.32 -3.46
CA HIS A 280 -6.84 -18.09 -2.67
C HIS A 280 -7.44 -18.39 -1.29
N CYS A 281 -6.98 -17.64 -0.28
CA CYS A 281 -7.54 -17.62 1.05
C CYS A 281 -7.44 -16.19 1.58
N GLY A 282 -8.59 -15.50 1.66
CA GLY A 282 -8.72 -14.13 2.17
C GLY A 282 -9.61 -14.12 3.41
N PHE A 283 -9.20 -13.43 4.47
CA PHE A 283 -10.00 -13.31 5.69
C PHE A 283 -9.55 -12.15 6.56
N PHE A 284 -10.44 -11.67 7.42
CA PHE A 284 -10.10 -10.72 8.46
C PHE A 284 -9.62 -11.42 9.73
N ASN A 285 -8.39 -11.11 10.12
CA ASN A 285 -7.79 -11.55 11.38
C ASN A 285 -8.13 -10.51 12.45
N GLU A 286 -9.12 -10.82 13.30
CA GLU A 286 -9.61 -9.91 14.34
C GLU A 286 -8.54 -9.60 15.39
N ALA A 287 -7.72 -10.59 15.76
CA ALA A 287 -6.66 -10.41 16.76
C ALA A 287 -5.60 -9.41 16.31
N MET A 288 -5.35 -9.37 14.99
CA MET A 288 -4.36 -8.47 14.38
C MET A 288 -4.98 -7.22 13.76
N SER A 289 -6.31 -7.08 13.79
CA SER A 289 -7.07 -5.99 13.16
C SER A 289 -6.68 -5.77 11.69
N ARG A 290 -6.52 -6.84 10.92
CA ARG A 290 -6.13 -6.76 9.50
C ARG A 290 -6.82 -7.83 8.66
N ALA A 291 -7.14 -7.51 7.42
CA ALA A 291 -7.39 -8.51 6.42
C ALA A 291 -6.05 -9.10 5.97
N GLU A 292 -6.04 -10.40 5.74
CA GLU A 292 -4.89 -11.14 5.23
C GLU A 292 -5.27 -11.85 3.95
N MET A 293 -4.35 -11.85 2.98
CA MET A 293 -4.44 -12.73 1.82
C MET A 293 -3.29 -13.73 1.83
N HIS A 294 -3.62 -14.94 1.46
CA HIS A 294 -2.69 -16.07 1.33
C HIS A 294 -2.99 -16.81 0.04
N VAL A 295 -1.98 -17.45 -0.52
CA VAL A 295 -2.17 -18.55 -1.46
C VAL A 295 -1.83 -19.85 -0.75
N GLU A 296 -2.75 -20.82 -0.79
CA GLU A 296 -2.65 -22.09 -0.09
C GLU A 296 -2.53 -23.23 -1.10
N THR A 297 -1.56 -24.11 -0.94
CA THR A 297 -1.41 -25.25 -1.83
C THR A 297 -2.50 -26.29 -1.62
N ARG A 298 -3.05 -26.84 -2.72
CA ARG A 298 -4.07 -27.90 -2.72
C ARG A 298 -3.51 -29.27 -2.44
N LEU A 299 -2.23 -29.46 -2.78
CA LEU A 299 -1.50 -30.73 -2.68
C LEU A 299 -0.03 -30.43 -2.37
N GLU A 300 0.74 -31.46 -2.05
CA GLU A 300 2.17 -31.31 -1.90
C GLU A 300 2.81 -30.96 -3.25
N VAL A 301 3.59 -29.87 -3.30
CA VAL A 301 4.26 -29.40 -4.51
C VAL A 301 5.71 -29.04 -4.23
N GLU A 302 6.58 -29.29 -5.20
CA GLU A 302 7.92 -28.76 -5.20
C GLU A 302 8.04 -27.63 -6.23
N VAL A 303 8.33 -26.43 -5.74
CA VAL A 303 8.58 -25.26 -6.57
C VAL A 303 10.09 -25.10 -6.72
N THR A 304 10.53 -25.03 -7.97
CA THR A 304 11.95 -24.89 -8.31
C THR A 304 12.22 -23.53 -8.97
N TRP A 305 13.44 -23.02 -8.80
CA TRP A 305 13.97 -21.83 -9.47
C TRP A 305 15.47 -22.00 -9.72
N PRO A 306 16.09 -21.22 -10.61
CA PRO A 306 17.54 -21.29 -10.79
C PRO A 306 18.31 -21.09 -9.49
N GLY A 307 18.97 -22.16 -9.03
CA GLY A 307 19.76 -22.16 -7.79
C GLY A 307 19.06 -22.68 -6.54
N GLY A 308 17.82 -23.20 -6.63
CA GLY A 308 17.16 -23.79 -5.48
C GLY A 308 15.76 -24.30 -5.72
N SER A 309 15.16 -24.85 -4.67
CA SER A 309 13.76 -25.29 -4.64
C SER A 309 13.19 -25.16 -3.24
N ARG A 310 11.87 -25.25 -3.13
CA ARG A 310 11.14 -25.43 -1.90
C ARG A 310 10.00 -26.42 -2.08
N ARG A 311 9.89 -27.35 -1.16
CA ARG A 311 8.73 -28.23 -1.03
C ARG A 311 7.71 -27.57 -0.10
N PHE A 312 6.47 -27.51 -0.55
CA PHE A 312 5.31 -27.07 0.22
C PHE A 312 4.41 -28.27 0.49
N GLU A 313 4.03 -28.46 1.73
CA GLU A 313 3.09 -29.51 2.12
C GLU A 313 1.66 -29.12 1.73
N ALA A 314 0.77 -30.10 1.54
CA ALA A 314 -0.63 -29.84 1.28
C ALA A 314 -1.26 -28.96 2.37
N GLY A 315 -1.90 -27.87 1.99
CA GLY A 315 -2.47 -26.88 2.90
C GLY A 315 -1.47 -25.85 3.45
N GLU A 316 -0.21 -25.90 3.05
CA GLU A 316 0.76 -24.86 3.40
C GLU A 316 0.44 -23.54 2.71
N ARG A 317 0.65 -22.43 3.41
CA ARG A 317 0.31 -21.09 2.94
C ARG A 317 1.54 -20.24 2.67
N ILE A 318 1.46 -19.45 1.60
CA ILE A 318 2.32 -18.31 1.38
C ILE A 318 1.50 -17.05 1.69
N HIS A 319 1.95 -16.25 2.64
CA HIS A 319 1.32 -14.97 2.96
C HIS A 319 1.63 -13.95 1.87
N THR A 320 0.61 -13.26 1.34
CA THR A 320 0.76 -12.36 0.20
C THR A 320 0.41 -10.90 0.51
N GLU A 321 -0.54 -10.64 1.42
CA GLU A 321 -0.92 -9.27 1.78
C GLU A 321 -1.41 -9.16 3.21
N ASN A 322 -1.13 -8.02 3.82
CA ASN A 322 -1.84 -7.48 4.96
C ASN A 322 -2.61 -6.23 4.54
N SER A 323 -3.79 -6.03 5.13
CA SER A 323 -4.50 -4.76 5.05
C SER A 323 -5.07 -4.42 6.42
N TYR A 324 -4.28 -3.67 7.20
CA TYR A 324 -4.66 -3.24 8.55
C TYR A 324 -5.86 -2.31 8.50
N LYS A 325 -6.79 -2.54 9.44
CA LYS A 325 -7.96 -1.71 9.67
C LYS A 325 -7.76 -0.95 10.97
N TYR A 326 -8.21 0.27 10.99
CA TYR A 326 -7.94 1.19 12.10
C TYR A 326 -9.22 1.60 12.82
N ARG A 327 -9.08 2.04 14.06
CA ARG A 327 -10.11 2.85 14.72
C ARG A 327 -9.84 4.32 14.42
N LEU A 328 -10.89 5.12 14.34
CA LEU A 328 -10.80 6.54 13.95
C LEU A 328 -9.87 7.33 14.87
N ASP A 329 -10.05 7.14 16.17
CA ASP A 329 -9.27 7.79 17.25
C ASP A 329 -7.80 7.35 17.25
N GLU A 330 -7.56 6.04 17.09
CA GLU A 330 -6.21 5.46 17.05
C GLU A 330 -5.39 5.97 15.86
N PHE A 331 -6.02 6.08 14.68
CA PHE A 331 -5.32 6.61 13.51
C PHE A 331 -5.05 8.11 13.66
N GLY A 332 -5.98 8.88 14.22
CA GLY A 332 -5.75 10.28 14.57
C GLY A 332 -4.59 10.45 15.57
N ALA A 333 -4.51 9.57 16.58
CA ALA A 333 -3.38 9.53 17.51
C ALA A 333 -2.06 9.14 16.82
N LEU A 334 -2.08 8.20 15.87
CA LEU A 334 -0.90 7.84 15.06
C LEU A 334 -0.38 9.05 14.27
N LEU A 335 -1.25 9.80 13.62
CA LEU A 335 -0.87 11.02 12.89
C LEU A 335 -0.21 12.06 13.83
N ARG A 336 -0.75 12.25 15.04
CA ARG A 336 -0.15 13.16 16.02
C ARG A 336 1.25 12.69 16.47
N ARG A 337 1.39 11.40 16.77
CA ARG A 337 2.69 10.80 17.18
C ARG A 337 3.75 10.90 16.09
N THR A 338 3.35 10.91 14.82
CA THR A 338 4.27 11.07 13.67
C THR A 338 4.57 12.53 13.33
N GLY A 339 4.05 13.47 14.14
CA GLY A 339 4.40 14.89 14.10
C GLY A 339 3.43 15.77 13.31
N PHE A 340 2.35 15.21 12.78
CA PHE A 340 1.28 16.02 12.19
C PHE A 340 0.45 16.75 13.25
N ARG A 341 -0.16 17.87 12.83
CA ARG A 341 -1.03 18.73 13.62
C ARG A 341 -2.32 19.01 12.83
N ASN A 342 -3.22 19.82 13.36
CA ASN A 342 -4.41 20.29 12.63
C ASN A 342 -5.14 19.16 11.91
N ILE A 343 -5.46 18.09 12.67
CA ILE A 343 -6.05 16.88 12.09
C ILE A 343 -7.57 17.06 11.97
N THR A 344 -8.09 16.89 10.78
CA THR A 344 -9.52 16.86 10.48
C THR A 344 -9.86 15.51 9.85
N ALA A 345 -10.99 14.93 10.22
CA ALA A 345 -11.47 13.67 9.67
C ALA A 345 -12.90 13.79 9.12
N TRP A 346 -13.17 13.08 8.03
CA TRP A 346 -14.49 12.88 7.44
C TRP A 346 -14.74 11.40 7.30
N THR A 347 -15.95 10.97 7.62
CA THR A 347 -16.36 9.56 7.48
C THR A 347 -17.60 9.45 6.61
N ASP A 348 -17.83 8.28 6.05
CA ASP A 348 -19.14 7.95 5.51
C ASP A 348 -20.19 7.77 6.64
N GLN A 349 -21.45 7.72 6.28
CA GLN A 349 -22.57 7.62 7.23
C GLN A 349 -22.53 6.34 8.10
N ARG A 350 -21.90 5.27 7.62
CA ARG A 350 -21.77 3.99 8.34
C ARG A 350 -20.53 3.92 9.21
N GLY A 351 -19.61 4.89 9.07
CA GLY A 351 -18.30 4.85 9.74
C GLY A 351 -17.42 3.71 9.25
N TRP A 352 -17.50 3.36 7.97
CA TRP A 352 -16.71 2.26 7.40
C TRP A 352 -15.35 2.69 6.89
N PHE A 353 -15.24 3.96 6.50
CA PHE A 353 -14.03 4.53 5.97
C PHE A 353 -13.83 5.96 6.49
N ALA A 354 -12.60 6.37 6.63
CA ALA A 354 -12.27 7.74 7.01
C ALA A 354 -11.27 8.35 6.03
N LEU A 355 -11.48 9.63 5.74
CA LEU A 355 -10.52 10.49 5.09
C LEU A 355 -9.97 11.44 6.14
N PHE A 356 -8.65 11.48 6.30
CA PHE A 356 -7.98 12.42 7.20
C PHE A 356 -7.20 13.45 6.43
N TYR A 357 -7.31 14.70 6.83
CA TYR A 357 -6.30 15.70 6.53
C TYR A 357 -5.47 15.96 7.77
N ALA A 358 -4.16 16.00 7.61
CA ALA A 358 -3.21 16.28 8.68
C ALA A 358 -2.19 17.32 8.20
N GLY A 359 -2.24 18.52 8.78
CA GLY A 359 -1.31 19.62 8.50
C GLY A 359 -0.01 19.51 9.32
N VAL A 360 0.90 20.43 9.08
CA VAL A 360 2.19 20.54 9.81
C VAL A 360 2.15 21.66 10.84
#